data_f78200931a967f8f1f0c2884a2beb73d
#
_entry.id   f78200931a967f8f1f0c2884a2beb73d
#
_cell.length_a   1.000
_cell.length_b   1.000
_cell.length_c   1.000
_cell.angle_alpha   90.00
_cell.angle_beta   90.00
_cell.angle_gamma   90.00
#
_symmetry.space_group_name_H-M   'P 1'
#
loop_
_entity.id
_entity.type
_entity.pdbx_description
1 polymer ?
#
loop_
_entity_poly.entity_id
_entity_poly.type
_entity_poly.pdbx_seq_one_letter_code
_entity_poly.pdbx_strand_id
1 'polypeptide(L)'
;MTPAEGTVGQLVADAIRLYGRHFWRGLLIAVPATGFTVGAAFVDGAIGIAYGVAVGSLALGLSHLWASVVATGGRNAPGRALLAGAIAFLPLAVSRVAVFEGIYFVALAWFALFGLAVPSVLVEDRGLGAALRRSTELARADFVHAFGTVAALAIVVIVSIFSLSLALAAFGSQSIAVAAVLAVLILSPLFFLGSALLYADQKARLESGSPRRRRRDARLHHAVEPDRARRPDTQVEPGSPARGEP
;
A
#
# COMPACT_ATOMS: atom_id res chain seq x y z
N MET A 1 -16.09 9.05 4.10
CA MET A 1 -14.71 9.35 4.56
C MET A 1 -14.07 10.19 3.48
N THR A 2 -13.79 11.45 3.73
CA THR A 2 -12.96 12.28 2.85
C THR A 2 -11.58 11.63 2.79
N PRO A 3 -11.01 11.38 1.61
CA PRO A 3 -9.67 10.87 1.49
C PRO A 3 -8.69 11.99 1.91
N ALA A 4 -8.44 12.09 3.21
CA ALA A 4 -7.34 12.90 3.70
C ALA A 4 -6.06 12.19 3.28
N GLU A 5 -5.11 12.93 2.74
CA GLU A 5 -3.76 12.44 2.43
C GLU A 5 -3.16 11.88 3.73
N GLY A 6 -3.20 10.54 3.88
CA GLY A 6 -2.73 9.88 5.08
C GLY A 6 -1.22 9.96 5.17
N THR A 7 -0.69 10.19 6.36
CA THR A 7 0.73 9.95 6.63
C THR A 7 1.01 8.45 6.66
N VAL A 8 2.27 8.04 6.47
CA VAL A 8 2.68 6.63 6.59
C VAL A 8 2.21 6.02 7.92
N GLY A 9 2.35 6.78 9.02
CA GLY A 9 1.91 6.34 10.35
C GLY A 9 0.39 6.13 10.45
N GLN A 10 -0.41 6.99 9.82
CA GLN A 10 -1.87 6.83 9.78
C GLN A 10 -2.27 5.57 9.01
N LEU A 11 -1.61 5.30 7.88
CA LEU A 11 -1.88 4.12 7.07
C LEU A 11 -1.53 2.82 7.82
N VAL A 12 -0.42 2.80 8.56
CA VAL A 12 -0.06 1.69 9.45
C VAL A 12 -1.11 1.52 10.56
N ALA A 13 -1.54 2.61 11.19
CA ALA A 13 -2.58 2.57 12.22
C ALA A 13 -3.92 2.05 11.68
N ASP A 14 -4.30 2.46 10.46
CA ASP A 14 -5.52 1.98 9.81
C ASP A 14 -5.43 0.49 9.43
N ALA A 15 -4.25 0.03 8.99
CA ALA A 15 -4.00 -1.39 8.77
C ALA A 15 -4.15 -2.21 10.05
N ILE A 16 -3.62 -1.74 11.18
CA ILE A 16 -3.78 -2.37 12.49
C ILE A 16 -5.25 -2.41 12.91
N ARG A 17 -5.98 -1.32 12.75
CA ARG A 17 -7.42 -1.26 13.06
C ARG A 17 -8.24 -2.21 12.18
N LEU A 18 -7.94 -2.24 10.88
CA LEU A 18 -8.61 -3.14 9.94
C LEU A 18 -8.33 -4.60 10.30
N TYR A 19 -7.07 -4.94 10.62
CA TYR A 19 -6.67 -6.25 11.06
C TYR A 19 -7.39 -6.65 12.35
N GLY A 20 -7.42 -5.77 13.35
CA GLY A 20 -8.12 -6.04 14.63
C GLY A 20 -9.62 -6.30 14.44
N ARG A 21 -10.29 -5.58 13.53
CA ARG A 21 -11.72 -5.80 13.22
C ARG A 21 -11.99 -7.11 12.50
N HIS A 22 -11.02 -7.63 11.76
CA HIS A 22 -11.17 -8.83 10.92
C HIS A 22 -10.10 -9.88 11.25
N PHE A 23 -9.73 -10.00 12.54
CA PHE A 23 -8.61 -10.81 13.00
C PHE A 23 -8.59 -12.23 12.39
N TRP A 24 -9.72 -12.98 12.48
CA TRP A 24 -9.82 -14.34 11.95
C TRP A 24 -9.65 -14.40 10.42
N ARG A 25 -10.20 -13.41 9.71
CA ARG A 25 -9.98 -13.30 8.25
C ARG A 25 -8.54 -12.92 7.95
N GLY A 26 -7.94 -12.10 8.80
CA GLY A 26 -6.52 -11.77 8.72
C GLY A 26 -5.63 -13.00 8.82
N LEU A 27 -5.88 -13.89 9.77
CA LEU A 27 -5.15 -15.15 9.89
C LEU A 27 -5.28 -16.01 8.61
N LEU A 28 -6.48 -16.09 8.01
CA LEU A 28 -6.67 -16.81 6.75
C LEU A 28 -5.86 -16.18 5.60
N ILE A 29 -5.73 -14.85 5.56
CA ILE A 29 -4.89 -14.14 4.60
C ILE A 29 -3.43 -14.60 4.71
N ALA A 30 -2.94 -14.87 5.92
CA ALA A 30 -1.55 -15.29 6.16
C ALA A 30 -1.27 -16.74 5.77
N VAL A 31 -2.27 -17.61 5.71
CA VAL A 31 -2.06 -19.06 5.50
C VAL A 31 -1.20 -19.37 4.28
N PRO A 32 -1.46 -18.82 3.07
CA PRO A 32 -0.63 -19.13 1.90
C PRO A 32 0.82 -18.66 2.08
N ALA A 33 1.02 -17.44 2.61
CA ALA A 33 2.35 -16.89 2.85
C ALA A 33 3.13 -17.70 3.89
N THR A 34 2.44 -18.16 4.97
CA THR A 34 3.04 -19.02 5.99
C THR A 34 3.40 -20.39 5.43
N GLY A 35 2.50 -21.00 4.65
CA GLY A 35 2.77 -22.27 3.97
C GLY A 35 3.98 -22.20 3.04
N PHE A 36 4.11 -21.12 2.28
CA PHE A 36 5.30 -20.85 1.47
C PHE A 36 6.56 -20.75 2.34
N THR A 37 6.49 -19.99 3.44
CA THR A 37 7.64 -19.77 4.34
C THR A 37 8.10 -21.10 4.97
N VAL A 38 7.17 -21.94 5.38
CA VAL A 38 7.49 -23.28 5.92
C VAL A 38 8.10 -24.17 4.84
N GLY A 39 7.49 -24.23 3.65
CA GLY A 39 8.00 -25.03 2.54
C GLY A 39 9.38 -24.58 2.06
N ALA A 40 9.67 -23.28 2.10
CA ALA A 40 10.98 -22.73 1.73
C ALA A 40 12.12 -23.18 2.68
N ALA A 41 11.81 -23.63 3.88
CA ALA A 41 12.80 -24.15 4.81
C ALA A 41 13.32 -25.57 4.43
N PHE A 42 12.67 -26.24 3.48
CA PHE A 42 13.03 -27.61 3.04
C PHE A 42 13.63 -27.64 1.63
N VAL A 43 13.81 -26.50 0.98
CA VAL A 43 14.31 -26.43 -0.41
C VAL A 43 15.41 -25.38 -0.52
N ASP A 44 16.52 -25.79 -1.17
CA ASP A 44 17.71 -24.96 -1.37
C ASP A 44 18.12 -24.88 -2.84
N GLY A 45 19.04 -23.98 -3.15
CA GLY A 45 19.68 -23.85 -4.45
C GLY A 45 18.67 -23.58 -5.58
N ALA A 46 18.86 -24.23 -6.71
CA ALA A 46 18.01 -24.05 -7.90
C ALA A 46 16.56 -24.49 -7.68
N ILE A 47 16.35 -25.55 -6.87
CA ILE A 47 14.98 -26.02 -6.51
C ILE A 47 14.29 -24.97 -5.66
N GLY A 48 15.01 -24.37 -4.70
CA GLY A 48 14.50 -23.29 -3.90
C GLY A 48 14.09 -22.07 -4.74
N ILE A 49 14.90 -21.67 -5.72
CA ILE A 49 14.55 -20.58 -6.65
C ILE A 49 13.29 -20.94 -7.45
N ALA A 50 13.21 -22.14 -8.02
CA ALA A 50 12.04 -22.58 -8.75
C ALA A 50 10.77 -22.63 -7.86
N TYR A 51 10.91 -23.07 -6.61
CA TYR A 51 9.86 -23.05 -5.61
C TYR A 51 9.41 -21.61 -5.28
N GLY A 52 10.34 -20.69 -5.09
CA GLY A 52 10.05 -19.26 -4.89
C GLY A 52 9.30 -18.66 -6.06
N VAL A 53 9.74 -18.92 -7.29
CA VAL A 53 9.08 -18.42 -8.51
C VAL A 53 7.69 -19.01 -8.68
N ALA A 54 7.52 -20.33 -8.55
CA ALA A 54 6.26 -20.99 -8.86
C ALA A 54 5.27 -20.94 -7.70
N VAL A 55 5.70 -21.35 -6.50
CA VAL A 55 4.82 -21.48 -5.33
C VAL A 55 4.79 -20.17 -4.53
N GLY A 56 5.94 -19.57 -4.30
CA GLY A 56 6.06 -18.38 -3.45
C GLY A 56 5.34 -17.18 -4.03
N SER A 57 5.54 -16.87 -5.31
CA SER A 57 4.88 -15.75 -5.95
C SER A 57 3.34 -15.89 -5.96
N LEU A 58 2.84 -17.09 -6.20
CA LEU A 58 1.40 -17.37 -6.17
C LEU A 58 0.83 -17.33 -4.75
N ALA A 59 1.53 -17.90 -3.77
CA ALA A 59 1.10 -17.91 -2.37
C ALA A 59 1.04 -16.49 -1.80
N LEU A 60 2.08 -15.68 -2.00
CA LEU A 60 2.10 -14.28 -1.58
C LEU A 60 1.08 -13.44 -2.36
N GLY A 61 0.94 -13.70 -3.67
CA GLY A 61 -0.08 -13.08 -4.52
C GLY A 61 -1.50 -13.38 -4.03
N LEU A 62 -1.77 -14.63 -3.61
CA LEU A 62 -3.06 -15.04 -3.06
C LEU A 62 -3.36 -14.37 -1.72
N SER A 63 -2.37 -14.29 -0.83
CA SER A 63 -2.48 -13.55 0.44
C SER A 63 -2.82 -12.08 0.17
N HIS A 64 -2.14 -11.44 -0.78
CA HIS A 64 -2.39 -10.05 -1.14
C HIS A 64 -3.74 -9.85 -1.84
N LEU A 65 -4.17 -10.78 -2.67
CA LEU A 65 -5.50 -10.77 -3.28
C LEU A 65 -6.59 -10.78 -2.20
N TRP A 66 -6.53 -11.70 -1.24
CA TRP A 66 -7.51 -11.76 -0.15
C TRP A 66 -7.48 -10.50 0.71
N ALA A 67 -6.30 -9.98 1.03
CA ALA A 67 -6.16 -8.70 1.73
C ALA A 67 -6.80 -7.56 0.95
N SER A 68 -6.59 -7.51 -0.37
CA SER A 68 -7.17 -6.50 -1.24
C SER A 68 -8.71 -6.59 -1.30
N VAL A 69 -9.26 -7.81 -1.33
CA VAL A 69 -10.73 -8.02 -1.23
C VAL A 69 -11.28 -7.50 0.10
N VAL A 70 -10.59 -7.78 1.21
CA VAL A 70 -11.00 -7.31 2.56
C VAL A 70 -10.90 -5.79 2.67
N ALA A 71 -9.83 -5.19 2.14
CA ALA A 71 -9.57 -3.76 2.25
C ALA A 71 -10.43 -2.91 1.32
N THR A 72 -10.70 -3.39 0.08
CA THR A 72 -11.38 -2.60 -0.96
C THR A 72 -12.80 -3.03 -1.25
N GLY A 73 -13.19 -4.25 -0.87
CA GLY A 73 -14.48 -4.86 -1.24
C GLY A 73 -14.57 -5.28 -2.72
N GLY A 74 -13.54 -5.01 -3.53
CA GLY A 74 -13.50 -5.37 -4.96
C GLY A 74 -13.43 -6.89 -5.15
N ARG A 75 -14.12 -7.41 -6.19
CA ARG A 75 -14.20 -8.86 -6.47
C ARG A 75 -14.09 -9.21 -7.95
N ASN A 76 -13.74 -8.24 -8.79
CA ASN A 76 -13.64 -8.46 -10.23
C ASN A 76 -12.43 -9.33 -10.57
N ALA A 77 -12.59 -10.23 -11.53
CA ALA A 77 -11.54 -11.01 -12.17
C ALA A 77 -10.45 -11.56 -11.23
N PRO A 78 -10.77 -12.39 -10.22
CA PRO A 78 -9.81 -12.84 -9.20
C PRO A 78 -8.60 -13.59 -9.79
N GLY A 79 -8.76 -14.32 -10.89
CA GLY A 79 -7.64 -14.99 -11.58
C GLY A 79 -6.62 -14.00 -12.15
N ARG A 80 -7.08 -12.90 -12.76
CA ARG A 80 -6.20 -11.82 -13.26
C ARG A 80 -5.53 -11.09 -12.10
N ALA A 81 -6.24 -10.87 -10.99
CA ALA A 81 -5.71 -10.27 -9.78
C ALA A 81 -4.63 -11.15 -9.13
N LEU A 82 -4.82 -12.48 -9.12
CA LEU A 82 -3.81 -13.42 -8.64
C LEU A 82 -2.53 -13.36 -9.49
N LEU A 83 -2.66 -13.33 -10.82
CA LEU A 83 -1.50 -13.19 -11.72
C LEU A 83 -0.78 -11.87 -11.51
N ALA A 84 -1.51 -10.76 -11.34
CA ALA A 84 -0.92 -9.47 -11.01
C ALA A 84 -0.17 -9.53 -9.66
N GLY A 85 -0.73 -10.21 -8.66
CA GLY A 85 -0.08 -10.46 -7.37
C GLY A 85 1.18 -11.30 -7.52
N ALA A 86 1.13 -12.40 -8.28
CA ALA A 86 2.30 -13.24 -8.53
C ALA A 86 3.44 -12.44 -9.16
N ILE A 87 3.16 -11.60 -10.15
CA ILE A 87 4.16 -10.71 -10.77
C ILE A 87 4.72 -9.70 -9.74
N ALA A 88 3.85 -9.10 -8.93
CA ALA A 88 4.27 -8.11 -7.93
C ALA A 88 5.17 -8.73 -6.85
N PHE A 89 4.90 -9.97 -6.43
CA PHE A 89 5.65 -10.66 -5.40
C PHE A 89 6.82 -11.51 -5.91
N LEU A 90 7.00 -11.64 -7.22
CA LEU A 90 8.04 -12.49 -7.80
C LEU A 90 9.46 -12.22 -7.24
N PRO A 91 9.98 -10.98 -7.23
CA PRO A 91 11.30 -10.73 -6.67
C PRO A 91 11.36 -10.98 -5.15
N LEU A 92 10.27 -10.68 -4.42
CA LEU A 92 10.22 -10.91 -2.97
C LEU A 92 10.19 -12.40 -2.62
N ALA A 93 9.50 -13.23 -3.41
CA ALA A 93 9.46 -14.67 -3.24
C ALA A 93 10.83 -15.30 -3.52
N VAL A 94 11.53 -14.83 -4.56
CA VAL A 94 12.88 -15.28 -4.89
C VAL A 94 13.90 -14.82 -3.85
N SER A 95 13.79 -13.62 -3.32
CA SER A 95 14.71 -13.07 -2.32
C SER A 95 14.71 -13.87 -1.00
N ARG A 96 13.64 -14.59 -0.69
CA ARG A 96 13.56 -15.48 0.48
C ARG A 96 14.47 -16.70 0.37
N VAL A 97 14.85 -17.09 -0.84
CA VAL A 97 15.65 -18.28 -1.14
C VAL A 97 17.05 -17.93 -1.65
N ALA A 98 17.20 -16.72 -2.20
CA ALA A 98 18.50 -16.22 -2.67
C ALA A 98 19.24 -15.53 -1.52
N VAL A 99 20.48 -15.94 -1.28
CA VAL A 99 21.36 -15.48 -0.17
C VAL A 99 21.82 -14.01 -0.33
N PHE A 100 21.27 -13.25 -1.27
CA PHE A 100 21.72 -11.89 -1.60
C PHE A 100 20.89 -10.84 -0.83
N GLU A 101 21.40 -10.32 0.28
CA GLU A 101 20.68 -9.37 1.16
C GLU A 101 20.24 -8.09 0.42
N GLY A 102 21.00 -7.59 -0.54
CA GLY A 102 20.65 -6.40 -1.33
C GLY A 102 19.40 -6.55 -2.20
N ILE A 103 18.98 -7.77 -2.52
CA ILE A 103 17.82 -8.03 -3.39
C ILE A 103 16.48 -7.62 -2.71
N TYR A 104 16.44 -7.58 -1.37
CA TYR A 104 15.24 -7.19 -0.63
C TYR A 104 14.80 -5.75 -0.93
N PHE A 105 15.74 -4.81 -1.03
CA PHE A 105 15.40 -3.42 -1.37
C PHE A 105 14.86 -3.30 -2.79
N VAL A 106 15.45 -4.04 -3.73
CA VAL A 106 14.97 -4.09 -5.11
C VAL A 106 13.60 -4.74 -5.17
N ALA A 107 13.38 -5.81 -4.41
CA ALA A 107 12.09 -6.50 -4.32
C ALA A 107 11.00 -5.62 -3.70
N LEU A 108 11.32 -4.84 -2.66
CA LEU A 108 10.39 -3.89 -2.07
C LEU A 108 10.06 -2.73 -3.02
N ALA A 109 11.06 -2.20 -3.74
CA ALA A 109 10.84 -1.17 -4.75
C ALA A 109 9.98 -1.69 -5.92
N TRP A 110 10.24 -2.91 -6.38
CA TRP A 110 9.41 -3.59 -7.37
C TRP A 110 7.98 -3.76 -6.88
N PHE A 111 7.80 -4.22 -5.64
CA PHE A 111 6.48 -4.37 -5.04
C PHE A 111 5.76 -3.02 -4.87
N ALA A 112 6.46 -1.96 -4.49
CA ALA A 112 5.89 -0.60 -4.41
C ALA A 112 5.36 -0.13 -5.77
N LEU A 113 6.00 -0.53 -6.88
CA LEU A 113 5.56 -0.20 -8.24
C LEU A 113 4.40 -1.06 -8.73
N PHE A 114 4.39 -2.35 -8.44
CA PHE A 114 3.46 -3.32 -9.03
C PHE A 114 2.42 -3.89 -8.06
N GLY A 115 2.60 -3.72 -6.75
CA GLY A 115 1.68 -4.24 -5.74
C GLY A 115 0.27 -3.66 -5.83
N LEU A 116 0.12 -2.44 -6.32
CA LEU A 116 -1.17 -1.78 -6.53
C LEU A 116 -1.95 -2.32 -7.74
N ALA A 117 -1.35 -3.21 -8.56
CA ALA A 117 -2.04 -3.83 -9.68
C ALA A 117 -3.17 -4.76 -9.23
N VAL A 118 -3.01 -5.46 -8.10
CA VAL A 118 -4.04 -6.35 -7.55
C VAL A 118 -5.34 -5.60 -7.24
N PRO A 119 -5.35 -4.57 -6.39
CA PRO A 119 -6.56 -3.79 -6.15
C PRO A 119 -7.07 -3.08 -7.41
N SER A 120 -6.18 -2.69 -8.35
CA SER A 120 -6.62 -2.09 -9.64
C SER A 120 -7.43 -3.07 -10.50
N VAL A 121 -7.07 -4.36 -10.52
CA VAL A 121 -7.89 -5.40 -11.20
C VAL A 121 -9.22 -5.59 -10.47
N LEU A 122 -9.19 -5.71 -9.14
CA LEU A 122 -10.38 -6.05 -8.34
C LEU A 122 -11.43 -4.92 -8.32
N VAL A 123 -10.98 -3.66 -8.32
CA VAL A 123 -11.86 -2.48 -8.19
C VAL A 123 -12.23 -1.90 -9.55
N GLU A 124 -11.25 -1.77 -10.45
CA GLU A 124 -11.41 -1.08 -11.74
C GLU A 124 -11.66 -2.05 -12.92
N ASP A 125 -11.69 -3.36 -12.67
CA ASP A 125 -11.86 -4.46 -13.68
C ASP A 125 -10.91 -4.34 -14.89
N ARG A 126 -9.67 -3.95 -14.63
CA ARG A 126 -8.66 -3.77 -15.68
C ARG A 126 -8.07 -5.10 -16.14
N GLY A 127 -7.72 -5.19 -17.42
CA GLY A 127 -6.86 -6.26 -17.93
C GLY A 127 -5.47 -6.21 -17.29
N LEU A 128 -4.76 -7.36 -17.23
CA LEU A 128 -3.47 -7.51 -16.53
C LEU A 128 -2.45 -6.41 -16.91
N GLY A 129 -2.18 -6.20 -18.20
CA GLY A 129 -1.23 -5.18 -18.65
C GLY A 129 -1.66 -3.76 -18.29
N ALA A 130 -2.96 -3.45 -18.40
CA ALA A 130 -3.51 -2.15 -18.02
C ALA A 130 -3.43 -1.93 -16.49
N ALA A 131 -3.63 -2.97 -15.68
CA ALA A 131 -3.52 -2.91 -14.23
C ALA A 131 -2.06 -2.70 -13.78
N LEU A 132 -1.10 -3.38 -14.40
CA LEU A 132 0.33 -3.16 -14.13
C LEU A 132 0.75 -1.71 -14.48
N ARG A 133 0.30 -1.20 -15.63
CA ARG A 133 0.53 0.21 -15.99
C ARG A 133 -0.14 1.15 -15.00
N ARG A 134 -1.37 0.88 -14.61
CA ARG A 134 -2.10 1.67 -13.61
C ARG A 134 -1.38 1.68 -12.26
N SER A 135 -0.86 0.55 -11.83
CA SER A 135 -0.06 0.44 -10.62
C SER A 135 1.17 1.36 -10.66
N THR A 136 1.90 1.37 -11.77
CA THR A 136 3.05 2.27 -11.92
C THR A 136 2.67 3.74 -12.00
N GLU A 137 1.52 4.09 -12.60
CA GLU A 137 0.98 5.45 -12.59
C GLU A 137 0.65 5.90 -11.16
N LEU A 138 -0.05 5.06 -10.39
CA LEU A 138 -0.39 5.32 -9.00
C LEU A 138 0.86 5.46 -8.12
N ALA A 139 1.80 4.52 -8.24
CA ALA A 139 3.04 4.56 -7.47
C ALA A 139 3.88 5.81 -7.80
N ARG A 140 3.92 6.25 -9.06
CA ARG A 140 4.67 7.45 -9.47
C ARG A 140 4.02 8.76 -9.06
N ALA A 141 2.74 8.77 -8.68
CA ALA A 141 2.09 9.98 -8.16
C ALA A 141 2.82 10.50 -6.91
N ASP A 142 3.22 9.59 -6.01
CA ASP A 142 4.11 9.87 -4.88
C ASP A 142 4.91 8.60 -4.52
N PHE A 143 5.97 8.33 -5.28
CA PHE A 143 6.77 7.10 -5.12
C PHE A 143 7.45 7.02 -3.76
N VAL A 144 7.93 8.15 -3.23
CA VAL A 144 8.60 8.18 -1.93
C VAL A 144 7.64 7.75 -0.82
N HIS A 145 6.40 8.22 -0.89
CA HIS A 145 5.37 7.81 0.06
C HIS A 145 4.96 6.35 -0.12
N ALA A 146 4.76 5.90 -1.36
CA ALA A 146 4.40 4.50 -1.65
C ALA A 146 5.50 3.54 -1.17
N PHE A 147 6.74 3.79 -1.56
CA PHE A 147 7.90 2.99 -1.13
C PHE A 147 8.11 3.07 0.38
N GLY A 148 8.05 4.28 0.96
CA GLY A 148 8.20 4.50 2.40
C GLY A 148 7.15 3.73 3.21
N THR A 149 5.90 3.69 2.75
CA THR A 149 4.83 2.92 3.41
C THR A 149 5.10 1.41 3.35
N VAL A 150 5.45 0.88 2.17
CA VAL A 150 5.78 -0.54 2.01
C VAL A 150 7.00 -0.91 2.86
N ALA A 151 8.04 -0.08 2.85
CA ALA A 151 9.23 -0.28 3.65
C ALA A 151 8.94 -0.23 5.16
N ALA A 152 8.13 0.73 5.62
CA ALA A 152 7.72 0.82 7.03
C ALA A 152 6.95 -0.42 7.48
N LEU A 153 5.98 -0.89 6.68
CA LEU A 153 5.25 -2.13 6.96
C LEU A 153 6.17 -3.35 7.00
N ALA A 154 7.11 -3.45 6.07
CA ALA A 154 8.09 -4.54 6.04
C ALA A 154 9.01 -4.50 7.27
N ILE A 155 9.51 -3.33 7.66
CA ILE A 155 10.35 -3.14 8.84
C ILE A 155 9.59 -3.55 10.12
N VAL A 156 8.34 -3.11 10.28
CA VAL A 156 7.51 -3.50 11.43
C VAL A 156 7.40 -5.02 11.53
N VAL A 157 7.10 -5.69 10.42
CA VAL A 157 6.96 -7.16 10.39
C VAL A 157 8.31 -7.83 10.69
N ILE A 158 9.40 -7.41 10.03
CA ILE A 158 10.74 -8.00 10.21
C ILE A 158 11.23 -7.83 11.66
N VAL A 159 11.15 -6.62 12.20
CA VAL A 159 11.56 -6.33 13.58
C VAL A 159 10.75 -7.14 14.58
N SER A 160 9.43 -7.27 14.35
CA SER A 160 8.57 -8.06 15.23
C SER A 160 8.89 -9.56 15.17
N ILE A 161 9.14 -10.10 13.96
CA ILE A 161 9.58 -11.51 13.80
C ILE A 161 10.91 -11.73 14.53
N PHE A 162 11.88 -10.84 14.32
CA PHE A 162 13.20 -10.93 14.95
C PHE A 162 13.10 -10.86 16.47
N SER A 163 12.35 -9.89 16.99
CA SER A 163 12.14 -9.71 18.45
C SER A 163 11.49 -10.94 19.08
N LEU A 164 10.47 -11.51 18.44
CA LEU A 164 9.81 -12.71 18.94
C LEU A 164 10.73 -13.94 18.89
N SER A 165 11.49 -14.10 17.79
CA SER A 165 12.46 -15.18 17.65
C SER A 165 13.56 -15.09 18.69
N LEU A 166 14.06 -13.88 18.99
CA LEU A 166 15.06 -13.66 20.01
C LEU A 166 14.52 -13.95 21.42
N ALA A 167 13.29 -13.51 21.73
CA ALA A 167 12.65 -13.77 23.01
C ALA A 167 12.46 -15.28 23.28
N LEU A 168 12.22 -16.07 22.24
CA LEU A 168 12.02 -17.52 22.34
C LEU A 168 13.30 -18.34 22.14
N ALA A 169 14.42 -17.70 21.81
CA ALA A 169 15.71 -18.38 21.62
C ALA A 169 16.19 -19.14 22.89
N ALA A 170 15.84 -18.61 24.08
CA ALA A 170 16.17 -19.25 25.36
C ALA A 170 15.53 -20.63 25.54
N PHE A 171 14.48 -20.97 24.77
CA PHE A 171 13.75 -22.23 24.89
C PHE A 171 14.23 -23.30 23.88
N GLY A 172 15.30 -23.03 23.13
CA GLY A 172 15.92 -23.96 22.19
C GLY A 172 15.58 -23.67 20.72
N SER A 173 16.29 -24.35 19.81
CA SER A 173 16.21 -24.11 18.36
C SER A 173 14.82 -24.39 17.76
N GLN A 174 14.11 -25.39 18.25
CA GLN A 174 12.74 -25.68 17.78
C GLN A 174 11.77 -24.55 18.11
N SER A 175 11.92 -23.91 19.28
CA SER A 175 11.10 -22.78 19.70
C SER A 175 11.29 -21.57 18.79
N ILE A 176 12.51 -21.36 18.27
CA ILE A 176 12.79 -20.28 17.29
C ILE A 176 12.03 -20.53 15.99
N ALA A 177 12.04 -21.75 15.46
CA ALA A 177 11.33 -22.10 14.23
C ALA A 177 9.81 -21.92 14.39
N VAL A 178 9.25 -22.42 15.49
CA VAL A 178 7.82 -22.24 15.81
C VAL A 178 7.48 -20.76 15.96
N ALA A 179 8.32 -19.99 16.67
CA ALA A 179 8.14 -18.54 16.83
C ALA A 179 8.12 -17.81 15.49
N ALA A 180 9.06 -18.14 14.59
CA ALA A 180 9.12 -17.54 13.28
C ALA A 180 7.84 -17.83 12.45
N VAL A 181 7.36 -19.07 12.45
CA VAL A 181 6.12 -19.45 11.76
C VAL A 181 4.91 -18.72 12.33
N LEU A 182 4.76 -18.69 13.67
CA LEU A 182 3.68 -17.99 14.34
C LEU A 182 3.74 -16.48 14.08
N ALA A 183 4.92 -15.91 14.11
CA ALA A 183 5.12 -14.49 13.82
C ALA A 183 4.71 -14.14 12.37
N VAL A 184 5.10 -14.97 11.39
CA VAL A 184 4.65 -14.78 10.01
C VAL A 184 3.14 -14.91 9.92
N LEU A 185 2.53 -15.90 10.54
CA LEU A 185 1.08 -16.11 10.55
C LEU A 185 0.31 -14.92 11.12
N ILE A 186 0.81 -14.34 12.23
CA ILE A 186 0.13 -13.26 12.95
C ILE A 186 0.44 -11.89 12.31
N LEU A 187 1.65 -11.66 11.83
CA LEU A 187 2.11 -10.33 11.44
C LEU A 187 2.03 -10.07 9.93
N SER A 188 2.13 -11.11 9.08
CA SER A 188 2.07 -10.90 7.64
C SER A 188 0.75 -10.29 7.14
N PRO A 189 -0.43 -10.54 7.76
CA PRO A 189 -1.67 -9.86 7.37
C PRO A 189 -1.57 -8.34 7.45
N LEU A 190 -0.80 -7.81 8.41
CA LEU A 190 -0.58 -6.37 8.55
C LEU A 190 0.09 -5.79 7.31
N PHE A 191 1.11 -6.48 6.77
CA PHE A 191 1.78 -6.07 5.54
C PHE A 191 0.83 -6.10 4.34
N PHE A 192 0.07 -7.19 4.16
CA PHE A 192 -0.84 -7.34 3.03
C PHE A 192 -2.02 -6.36 3.09
N LEU A 193 -2.63 -6.16 4.26
CA LEU A 193 -3.73 -5.21 4.44
C LEU A 193 -3.26 -3.77 4.28
N GLY A 194 -2.11 -3.42 4.87
CA GLY A 194 -1.53 -2.09 4.74
C GLY A 194 -1.17 -1.74 3.30
N SER A 195 -0.57 -2.68 2.56
CA SER A 195 -0.27 -2.49 1.15
C SER A 195 -1.54 -2.41 0.27
N ALA A 196 -2.63 -3.09 0.64
CA ALA A 196 -3.91 -2.96 -0.04
C ALA A 196 -4.59 -1.60 0.23
N LEU A 197 -4.49 -1.08 1.46
CA LEU A 197 -4.98 0.27 1.81
C LEU A 197 -4.22 1.38 1.09
N LEU A 198 -2.92 1.16 0.81
CA LEU A 198 -2.10 2.10 0.04
C LEU A 198 -2.70 2.44 -1.33
N TYR A 199 -3.45 1.50 -1.95
CA TYR A 199 -4.14 1.76 -3.21
C TYR A 199 -5.12 2.93 -3.11
N ALA A 200 -5.95 2.98 -2.08
CA ALA A 200 -6.92 4.05 -1.90
C ALA A 200 -6.23 5.40 -1.65
N ASP A 201 -5.15 5.42 -0.87
CA ASP A 201 -4.36 6.61 -0.60
C ASP A 201 -3.66 7.13 -1.87
N GLN A 202 -2.99 6.26 -2.63
CA GLN A 202 -2.34 6.65 -3.88
C GLN A 202 -3.33 7.10 -4.95
N LYS A 203 -4.50 6.47 -5.02
CA LYS A 203 -5.59 6.89 -5.90
C LYS A 203 -6.06 8.30 -5.55
N ALA A 204 -6.30 8.58 -4.28
CA ALA A 204 -6.67 9.91 -3.81
C ALA A 204 -5.59 10.97 -4.13
N ARG A 205 -4.30 10.64 -3.96
CA ARG A 205 -3.18 11.52 -4.32
C ARG A 205 -3.11 11.81 -5.81
N LEU A 206 -3.35 10.80 -6.64
CA LEU A 206 -3.37 11.00 -8.09
C LEU A 206 -4.54 11.88 -8.53
N GLU A 207 -5.74 11.68 -7.96
CA GLU A 207 -6.94 12.44 -8.26
C GLU A 207 -6.87 13.89 -7.75
N SER A 208 -6.26 14.11 -6.59
CA SER A 208 -6.08 15.46 -6.04
C SER A 208 -4.96 16.28 -6.70
N GLY A 209 -4.22 15.68 -7.62
CA GLY A 209 -3.11 16.31 -8.34
C GLY A 209 -1.80 16.31 -7.53
N SER A 210 -0.64 16.40 -8.23
CA SER A 210 0.65 16.38 -7.56
C SER A 210 0.80 17.57 -6.60
N PRO A 211 1.54 17.45 -5.48
CA PRO A 211 1.80 18.54 -4.53
C PRO A 211 2.39 19.80 -5.21
N ARG A 212 3.10 19.61 -6.33
CA ARG A 212 3.62 20.73 -7.16
C ARG A 212 2.49 21.50 -7.86
N ARG A 213 1.45 20.79 -8.32
CA ARG A 213 0.29 21.41 -8.96
C ARG A 213 -0.54 22.19 -7.95
N ARG A 214 -0.79 21.63 -6.76
CA ARG A 214 -1.47 22.33 -5.65
C ARG A 214 -0.71 23.59 -5.20
N ARG A 215 0.61 23.52 -5.06
CA ARG A 215 1.44 24.70 -4.72
C ARG A 215 1.40 25.75 -5.81
N ARG A 216 1.33 25.35 -7.08
CA ARG A 216 1.18 26.27 -8.21
C ARG A 216 -0.21 26.91 -8.22
N ASP A 217 -1.26 26.11 -8.02
CA ASP A 217 -2.64 26.60 -7.97
C ASP A 217 -2.89 27.50 -6.77
N ALA A 218 -2.34 27.17 -5.59
CA ALA A 218 -2.36 28.02 -4.41
C ALA A 218 -1.63 29.37 -4.65
N ARG A 219 -0.46 29.34 -5.31
CA ARG A 219 0.25 30.59 -5.70
C ARG A 219 -0.55 31.41 -6.68
N LEU A 220 -1.22 30.78 -7.65
CA LEU A 220 -2.08 31.46 -8.62
C LEU A 220 -3.31 32.05 -7.92
N HIS A 221 -3.96 31.33 -6.98
CA HIS A 221 -5.06 31.87 -6.18
C HIS A 221 -4.62 33.08 -5.36
N HIS A 222 -3.49 33.02 -4.67
CA HIS A 222 -2.93 34.16 -3.92
C HIS A 222 -2.49 35.32 -4.82
N ALA A 223 -2.12 35.06 -6.06
CA ALA A 223 -1.79 36.11 -7.02
C ALA A 223 -3.03 36.83 -7.62
N VAL A 224 -4.16 36.11 -7.67
CA VAL A 224 -5.43 36.64 -8.25
C VAL A 224 -6.29 37.33 -7.18
N GLU A 225 -6.20 36.91 -5.91
CA GLU A 225 -7.01 37.46 -4.80
C GLU A 225 -6.65 38.88 -4.36
N PRO A 226 -5.38 39.36 -4.42
CA PRO A 226 -5.05 40.73 -3.96
C PRO A 226 -5.70 41.83 -4.82
N ASP A 227 -6.10 41.53 -6.05
CA ASP A 227 -6.73 42.54 -6.93
C ASP A 227 -8.21 42.75 -6.65
N ARG A 228 -8.90 41.77 -6.04
CA ARG A 228 -10.29 41.91 -5.60
C ARG A 228 -10.42 42.71 -4.31
N ALA A 229 -9.44 42.61 -3.40
CA ALA A 229 -9.40 43.38 -2.16
C ALA A 229 -8.98 44.85 -2.37
N ARG A 230 -8.48 45.23 -3.54
CA ARG A 230 -8.06 46.58 -3.90
C ARG A 230 -9.11 47.35 -4.76
N ARG A 231 -10.23 46.76 -5.08
CA ARG A 231 -11.31 47.59 -5.66
C ARG A 231 -11.84 48.46 -4.51
N PRO A 232 -11.55 49.78 -4.49
CA PRO A 232 -12.19 50.68 -3.55
C PRO A 232 -13.69 50.54 -3.81
N ASP A 233 -14.43 50.26 -2.74
CA ASP A 233 -15.89 50.40 -2.74
C ASP A 233 -16.19 51.74 -3.39
N THR A 234 -16.71 51.69 -4.62
CA THR A 234 -17.29 52.87 -5.24
C THR A 234 -18.41 53.23 -4.29
N GLN A 235 -18.12 54.22 -3.42
CA GLN A 235 -19.11 54.84 -2.58
C GLN A 235 -20.28 55.20 -3.50
N VAL A 236 -21.34 54.44 -3.38
CA VAL A 236 -22.67 54.88 -3.87
C VAL A 236 -23.00 56.09 -3.02
N GLU A 237 -22.81 57.28 -3.58
CA GLU A 237 -23.30 58.54 -2.97
C GLU A 237 -24.80 58.37 -2.71
N PRO A 238 -25.26 58.50 -1.46
CA PRO A 238 -26.67 58.50 -1.18
C PRO A 238 -27.28 59.71 -1.82
N GLY A 239 -28.22 59.47 -2.73
CA GLY A 239 -28.91 60.45 -3.55
C GLY A 239 -29.35 61.68 -2.79
N SER A 240 -28.98 62.82 -3.34
CA SER A 240 -29.50 64.15 -3.00
C SER A 240 -31.02 64.18 -2.95
N PRO A 241 -31.62 64.71 -1.89
CA PRO A 241 -33.08 64.78 -1.82
C PRO A 241 -33.58 65.78 -2.86
N ALA A 242 -34.59 65.36 -3.64
CA ALA A 242 -35.31 66.18 -4.55
C ALA A 242 -36.03 67.30 -3.76
N ARG A 243 -35.62 68.54 -3.97
CA ARG A 243 -36.39 69.73 -3.60
C ARG A 243 -37.71 69.72 -4.38
N GLY A 244 -38.78 69.55 -3.65
CA GLY A 244 -40.11 69.97 -4.11
C GLY A 244 -40.30 71.46 -3.97
N GLU A 245 -40.88 72.06 -4.93
CA GLU A 245 -41.56 73.36 -4.83
C GLU A 245 -42.56 73.47 -5.95
N PRO A 246 -43.49 74.41 -5.85
CA PRO A 246 -44.75 74.48 -5.01
C PRO A 246 -45.97 74.20 -5.83
#